data_5d722df3f846e236b28e32d4f09f3f9f
#
_entry.id   5d722df3f846e236b28e32d4f09f3f9f
#
_cell.length_a   1.000
_cell.length_b   1.000
_cell.length_c   1.000
_cell.angle_alpha   90.00
_cell.angle_beta   90.00
_cell.angle_gamma   90.00
#
_symmetry.space_group_name_H-M   'P 1'
#
loop_
_entity.id
_entity.type
_entity.pdbx_description
1 polymer ?
#
loop_
_entity_poly.entity_id
_entity_poly.type
_entity_poly.pdbx_seq_one_letter_code
_entity_poly.pdbx_strand_id
1 'polypeptide(L)'
;VEAFLWRLDADAMNTLSGIGPLNSAAHGLSEKIGRPWFEASVNGLRLSEQQLPDIFELAIKAARIVGLQHLPEIYISGQQMWDSVTMGSQTSSFVALGSVLTNFRGDDLLYLIGREMGHARAGHALWNTVVQLLAGRQPGNRSLMSDGMLSFLSPTKLIESGINAPLMAWQRHSAITADRAGLLCVGDLEVARRVTLQYTLHSFPIAARINREAWMAQEDASDDSAMQASEFAMTSTPYAARRLKLAREFHASAEFQGWRRVIEHWSPKPAPKTVQAAPTPPKAPPQQDMEKLTCIACKTVMRVPKAKLVGTEPVNVRCPNPDCGKVLKITPKKPKAPKPDQVSD
;
A
#
# COMPACT_ATOMS: atom_id res chain seq x y z
N VAL A 1 17.17 -1.06 16.46
CA VAL A 1 17.72 -1.13 15.09
C VAL A 1 18.42 -2.46 14.86
N GLU A 2 19.20 -2.94 15.81
CA GLU A 2 20.01 -4.17 15.71
C GLU A 2 19.20 -5.38 15.23
N ALA A 3 17.95 -5.49 15.66
CA ALA A 3 17.07 -6.62 15.33
C ALA A 3 16.81 -6.83 13.82
N PHE A 4 17.03 -5.82 12.96
CA PHE A 4 16.72 -5.90 11.53
C PHE A 4 17.72 -5.15 10.64
N LEU A 5 18.62 -4.35 11.19
CA LEU A 5 19.60 -3.61 10.42
C LEU A 5 20.52 -4.57 9.65
N TRP A 6 20.57 -4.41 8.33
CA TRP A 6 21.50 -5.18 7.53
C TRP A 6 22.90 -4.56 7.55
N ARG A 7 23.92 -5.39 7.74
CA ARG A 7 25.29 -4.94 7.90
C ARG A 7 25.77 -4.07 6.73
N LEU A 8 25.49 -4.46 5.50
CA LEU A 8 25.89 -3.69 4.31
C LEU A 8 25.20 -2.33 4.23
N ASP A 9 24.00 -2.19 4.79
CA ASP A 9 23.31 -0.92 4.92
C ASP A 9 24.01 -0.02 5.94
N ALA A 10 24.36 -0.56 7.10
CA ALA A 10 25.15 0.17 8.11
C ALA A 10 26.49 0.68 7.56
N ASP A 11 27.19 -0.18 6.83
CA ASP A 11 28.48 0.16 6.21
C ASP A 11 28.32 1.27 5.13
N ALA A 12 27.26 1.18 4.33
CA ALA A 12 26.93 2.19 3.32
C ALA A 12 26.53 3.53 3.95
N MET A 13 25.75 3.51 5.03
CA MET A 13 25.38 4.70 5.81
C MET A 13 26.61 5.40 6.39
N ASN A 14 27.52 4.62 6.96
CA ASN A 14 28.81 5.14 7.49
C ASN A 14 29.63 5.79 6.38
N THR A 15 29.69 5.18 5.20
CA THR A 15 30.37 5.72 4.03
C THR A 15 29.78 7.07 3.62
N LEU A 16 28.46 7.18 3.48
CA LEU A 16 27.79 8.43 3.12
C LEU A 16 28.00 9.52 4.17
N SER A 17 27.86 9.18 5.45
CA SER A 17 28.04 10.10 6.57
C SER A 17 29.49 10.57 6.71
N GLY A 18 30.46 9.75 6.27
CA GLY A 18 31.88 10.08 6.24
C GLY A 18 32.26 11.12 5.18
N ILE A 19 31.40 11.37 4.19
CA ILE A 19 31.60 12.42 3.19
C ILE A 19 31.16 13.76 3.80
N GLY A 20 32.05 14.43 4.54
CA GLY A 20 31.73 15.61 5.35
C GLY A 20 30.89 16.69 4.65
N PRO A 21 31.31 17.19 3.45
CA PRO A 21 30.54 18.20 2.73
C PRO A 21 29.13 17.72 2.34
N LEU A 22 28.98 16.45 1.94
CA LEU A 22 27.67 15.87 1.58
C LEU A 22 26.78 15.73 2.82
N ASN A 23 27.33 15.23 3.92
CA ASN A 23 26.58 15.05 5.16
C ASN A 23 26.10 16.40 5.72
N SER A 24 26.95 17.41 5.76
CA SER A 24 26.56 18.77 6.20
C SER A 24 25.48 19.38 5.30
N ALA A 25 25.59 19.19 4.00
CA ALA A 25 24.60 19.65 3.04
C ALA A 25 23.27 18.92 3.18
N ALA A 26 23.30 17.59 3.37
CA ALA A 26 22.12 16.76 3.58
C ALA A 26 21.35 17.22 4.84
N HIS A 27 22.06 17.47 5.94
CA HIS A 27 21.44 17.99 7.17
C HIS A 27 20.83 19.38 6.97
N GLY A 28 21.57 20.31 6.41
CA GLY A 28 21.08 21.68 6.18
C GLY A 28 19.88 21.70 5.25
N LEU A 29 19.89 20.86 4.21
CA LEU A 29 18.78 20.72 3.29
C LEU A 29 17.53 20.11 3.96
N SER A 30 17.73 19.05 4.72
CA SER A 30 16.62 18.33 5.36
C SER A 30 15.92 19.17 6.42
N GLU A 31 16.67 19.91 7.24
CA GLU A 31 16.09 20.69 8.34
C GLU A 31 15.45 21.99 7.86
N LYS A 32 16.09 22.71 6.93
CA LYS A 32 15.62 24.04 6.51
C LYS A 32 14.62 24.02 5.37
N ILE A 33 14.72 23.04 4.49
CA ILE A 33 13.92 23.00 3.26
C ILE A 33 13.12 21.72 3.16
N GLY A 34 13.74 20.58 3.42
CA GLY A 34 13.16 19.28 3.11
C GLY A 34 11.84 19.03 3.82
N ARG A 35 11.84 19.00 5.15
CA ARG A 35 10.64 18.68 5.91
C ARG A 35 9.49 19.67 5.70
N PRO A 36 9.65 20.98 5.93
CA PRO A 36 8.56 21.92 5.79
C PRO A 36 7.97 21.94 4.37
N TRP A 37 8.85 21.82 3.37
CA TRP A 37 8.43 21.87 1.97
C TRP A 37 7.74 20.59 1.54
N PHE A 38 8.30 19.42 1.90
CA PHE A 38 7.66 18.13 1.57
C PHE A 38 6.34 17.96 2.29
N GLU A 39 6.26 18.34 3.56
CA GLU A 39 5.02 18.29 4.33
C GLU A 39 3.94 19.19 3.72
N ALA A 40 4.30 20.41 3.31
CA ALA A 40 3.40 21.32 2.61
C ALA A 40 3.03 20.86 1.20
N SER A 41 3.91 20.09 0.53
CA SER A 41 3.71 19.58 -0.83
C SER A 41 2.98 18.24 -0.89
N VAL A 42 2.87 17.52 0.22
CA VAL A 42 2.10 16.26 0.26
C VAL A 42 0.62 16.57 0.09
N ASN A 43 0.15 16.42 -1.15
CA ASN A 43 -1.28 16.44 -1.42
C ASN A 43 -1.90 15.10 -1.01
N GLY A 44 -2.21 14.98 0.29
CA GLY A 44 -2.64 13.72 0.86
C GLY A 44 -3.44 13.88 2.16
N LEU A 45 -3.98 12.75 2.60
CA LEU A 45 -4.74 12.61 3.82
C LEU A 45 -3.79 12.26 4.97
N ARG A 46 -3.74 13.09 6.02
CA ARG A 46 -2.98 12.77 7.23
C ARG A 46 -3.68 11.68 8.04
N LEU A 47 -2.96 10.64 8.37
CA LEU A 47 -3.44 9.53 9.18
C LEU A 47 -3.53 9.94 10.67
N SER A 48 -4.60 9.54 11.35
CA SER A 48 -4.80 9.80 12.78
C SER A 48 -5.79 8.81 13.39
N GLU A 49 -5.98 8.87 14.70
CA GLU A 49 -7.02 8.08 15.41
C GLU A 49 -8.44 8.33 14.89
N GLN A 50 -8.71 9.51 14.34
CA GLN A 50 -10.01 9.90 13.78
C GLN A 50 -10.06 9.68 12.27
N GLN A 51 -8.90 9.47 11.63
CA GLN A 51 -8.76 9.41 10.19
C GLN A 51 -8.09 8.08 9.80
N LEU A 52 -8.87 7.11 9.35
CA LEU A 52 -8.48 5.73 9.05
C LEU A 52 -7.83 5.04 10.27
N PRO A 53 -8.57 4.90 11.38
CA PRO A 53 -8.06 4.37 12.65
C PRO A 53 -7.48 2.97 12.53
N ASP A 54 -8.02 2.13 11.67
CA ASP A 54 -7.55 0.77 11.38
C ASP A 54 -6.11 0.76 10.83
N ILE A 55 -5.78 1.69 9.91
CA ILE A 55 -4.43 1.84 9.37
C ILE A 55 -3.50 2.49 10.41
N PHE A 56 -4.02 3.45 11.16
CA PHE A 56 -3.27 4.13 12.21
C PHE A 56 -2.83 3.16 13.32
N GLU A 57 -3.71 2.24 13.73
CA GLU A 57 -3.37 1.18 14.69
C GLU A 57 -2.26 0.25 14.19
N LEU A 58 -2.27 -0.10 12.89
CA LEU A 58 -1.18 -0.87 12.30
C LEU A 58 0.14 -0.09 12.32
N ALA A 59 0.10 1.21 12.10
CA ALA A 59 1.28 2.07 12.18
C ALA A 59 1.86 2.13 13.61
N ILE A 60 1.00 2.28 14.61
CA ILE A 60 1.41 2.21 16.02
C ILE A 60 2.03 0.84 16.34
N LYS A 61 1.39 -0.24 15.88
CA LYS A 61 1.90 -1.61 16.09
C LYS A 61 3.29 -1.77 15.48
N ALA A 62 3.47 -1.36 14.22
CA ALA A 62 4.76 -1.44 13.53
C ALA A 62 5.83 -0.60 14.24
N ALA A 63 5.53 0.66 14.59
CA ALA A 63 6.44 1.55 15.28
C ALA A 63 6.93 0.96 16.62
N ARG A 64 6.04 0.36 17.40
CA ARG A 64 6.38 -0.33 18.66
C ARG A 64 7.30 -1.52 18.42
N ILE A 65 7.02 -2.34 17.41
CA ILE A 65 7.83 -3.53 17.08
C ILE A 65 9.26 -3.14 16.69
N VAL A 66 9.42 -2.11 15.84
CA VAL A 66 10.75 -1.66 15.42
C VAL A 66 11.44 -0.77 16.45
N GLY A 67 10.77 -0.43 17.55
CA GLY A 67 11.33 0.36 18.64
C GLY A 67 11.47 1.85 18.33
N LEU A 68 10.54 2.44 17.60
CA LEU A 68 10.45 3.88 17.43
C LEU A 68 9.95 4.54 18.71
N GLN A 69 10.59 5.64 19.12
CA GLN A 69 10.17 6.43 20.28
C GLN A 69 8.98 7.34 19.95
N HIS A 70 8.92 7.81 18.71
CA HIS A 70 7.86 8.67 18.20
C HIS A 70 7.34 8.11 16.89
N LEU A 71 6.02 8.10 16.72
CA LEU A 71 5.40 7.73 15.46
C LEU A 71 5.62 8.86 14.45
N PRO A 72 6.21 8.58 13.27
CA PRO A 72 6.26 9.54 12.19
C PRO A 72 4.86 9.98 11.77
N GLU A 73 4.72 11.19 11.27
CA GLU A 73 3.50 11.59 10.59
C GLU A 73 3.34 10.78 9.31
N ILE A 74 2.13 10.28 9.07
CA ILE A 74 1.85 9.43 7.90
C ILE A 74 0.78 10.11 7.06
N TYR A 75 1.07 10.26 5.77
CA TYR A 75 0.17 10.81 4.78
C TYR A 75 -0.15 9.75 3.73
N ILE A 76 -1.43 9.63 3.37
CA ILE A 76 -1.86 8.80 2.24
C ILE A 76 -2.05 9.70 1.04
N SER A 77 -1.31 9.44 -0.04
CA SER A 77 -1.28 10.28 -1.23
C SER A 77 -1.57 9.50 -2.51
N GLY A 78 -2.43 10.06 -3.36
CA GLY A 78 -2.67 9.56 -4.70
C GLY A 78 -1.52 9.82 -5.69
N GLN A 79 -0.59 10.72 -5.35
CA GLN A 79 0.55 11.05 -6.21
C GLN A 79 1.58 9.93 -6.32
N GLN A 80 1.69 9.10 -5.29
CA GLN A 80 2.65 7.99 -5.23
C GLN A 80 2.02 6.62 -5.44
N MET A 81 0.76 6.56 -5.74
CA MET A 81 -0.09 5.39 -5.96
C MET A 81 0.41 4.05 -5.36
N TRP A 82 1.40 3.43 -5.98
CA TRP A 82 2.00 2.16 -5.57
C TRP A 82 3.27 2.29 -4.73
N ASP A 83 3.73 3.50 -4.48
CA ASP A 83 5.00 3.73 -3.79
C ASP A 83 4.77 4.17 -2.34
N SER A 84 5.81 4.04 -1.53
CA SER A 84 5.88 4.62 -0.20
C SER A 84 7.28 5.16 0.03
N VAL A 85 7.39 6.20 0.81
CA VAL A 85 8.69 6.79 1.13
C VAL A 85 8.68 7.42 2.51
N THR A 86 9.73 7.13 3.26
CA THR A 86 10.04 7.80 4.52
C THR A 86 11.04 8.91 4.26
N MET A 87 10.67 10.14 4.57
CA MET A 87 11.47 11.35 4.37
C MET A 87 11.59 12.17 5.65
N GLY A 88 12.45 13.16 5.64
CA GLY A 88 12.63 14.09 6.75
C GLY A 88 14.08 14.22 7.18
N SER A 89 14.29 14.53 8.47
CA SER A 89 15.59 14.62 9.11
C SER A 89 15.86 13.41 10.01
N GLN A 90 17.02 13.38 10.66
CA GLN A 90 17.32 12.36 11.66
C GLN A 90 16.41 12.44 12.90
N THR A 91 15.94 13.64 13.23
CA THR A 91 15.12 13.90 14.43
C THR A 91 13.64 13.92 14.14
N SER A 92 13.24 14.10 12.88
CA SER A 92 11.84 14.26 12.51
C SER A 92 11.58 13.73 11.10
N SER A 93 10.95 12.58 11.04
CA SER A 93 10.58 11.93 9.80
C SER A 93 9.07 11.90 9.60
N PHE A 94 8.65 11.81 8.35
CA PHE A 94 7.28 11.51 7.95
C PHE A 94 7.26 10.46 6.84
N VAL A 95 6.12 9.84 6.67
CA VAL A 95 5.89 8.78 5.66
C VAL A 95 4.82 9.24 4.69
N ALA A 96 5.12 9.20 3.40
CA ALA A 96 4.10 9.29 2.37
C ALA A 96 3.79 7.87 1.87
N LEU A 97 2.55 7.44 2.08
CA LEU A 97 2.05 6.11 1.71
C LEU A 97 1.14 6.26 0.49
N GLY A 98 1.40 5.50 -0.57
CA GLY A 98 0.60 5.53 -1.78
C GLY A 98 -0.82 5.03 -1.56
N SER A 99 -1.79 5.67 -2.18
CA SER A 99 -3.21 5.37 -1.98
C SER A 99 -3.60 3.93 -2.34
N VAL A 100 -2.94 3.32 -3.33
CA VAL A 100 -3.19 1.92 -3.71
C VAL A 100 -2.74 0.95 -2.63
N LEU A 101 -1.72 1.32 -1.84
CA LEU A 101 -1.21 0.47 -0.75
C LEU A 101 -2.26 0.26 0.35
N THR A 102 -3.24 1.15 0.47
CA THR A 102 -4.36 0.98 1.41
C THR A 102 -5.33 -0.16 1.01
N ASN A 103 -5.18 -0.76 -0.18
CA ASN A 103 -5.91 -1.97 -0.56
C ASN A 103 -5.34 -3.25 0.08
N PHE A 104 -4.10 -3.23 0.52
CA PHE A 104 -3.57 -4.28 1.38
C PHE A 104 -4.31 -4.26 2.73
N ARG A 105 -4.44 -5.40 3.39
CA ARG A 105 -5.20 -5.54 4.64
C ARG A 105 -4.42 -6.37 5.66
N GLY A 106 -4.67 -6.13 6.94
CA GLY A 106 -4.12 -6.92 8.03
C GLY A 106 -2.59 -6.98 7.97
N ASP A 107 -2.04 -8.19 7.98
CA ASP A 107 -0.59 -8.39 7.99
C ASP A 107 0.09 -7.96 6.68
N ASP A 108 -0.61 -7.96 5.55
CA ASP A 108 -0.08 -7.45 4.28
C ASP A 108 0.22 -5.95 4.37
N LEU A 109 -0.72 -5.18 4.92
CA LEU A 109 -0.51 -3.74 5.14
C LEU A 109 0.48 -3.49 6.28
N LEU A 110 0.45 -4.31 7.33
CA LEU A 110 1.42 -4.22 8.43
C LEU A 110 2.86 -4.43 7.93
N TYR A 111 3.08 -5.34 6.98
CA TYR A 111 4.39 -5.52 6.35
C TYR A 111 4.87 -4.25 5.66
N LEU A 112 4.02 -3.62 4.83
CA LEU A 112 4.38 -2.38 4.11
C LEU A 112 4.65 -1.22 5.08
N ILE A 113 3.78 -1.02 6.06
CA ILE A 113 3.98 0.00 7.10
C ILE A 113 5.24 -0.31 7.91
N GLY A 114 5.49 -1.58 8.23
CA GLY A 114 6.68 -2.03 8.95
C GLY A 114 7.98 -1.69 8.22
N ARG A 115 7.98 -1.77 6.88
CA ARG A 115 9.11 -1.34 6.06
C ARG A 115 9.40 0.17 6.24
N GLU A 116 8.37 1.00 6.17
CA GLU A 116 8.52 2.45 6.34
C GLU A 116 8.94 2.82 7.77
N MET A 117 8.38 2.16 8.78
CA MET A 117 8.83 2.33 10.17
C MET A 117 10.28 1.86 10.34
N GLY A 118 10.70 0.83 9.61
CA GLY A 118 12.08 0.39 9.54
C GLY A 118 13.02 1.46 8.98
N HIS A 119 12.64 2.10 7.87
CA HIS A 119 13.38 3.23 7.31
C HIS A 119 13.50 4.39 8.31
N ALA A 120 12.40 4.76 8.97
CA ALA A 120 12.41 5.82 9.98
C ALA A 120 13.36 5.45 11.14
N ARG A 121 13.29 4.22 11.66
CA ARG A 121 14.11 3.77 12.79
C ARG A 121 15.59 3.62 12.46
N ALA A 122 15.92 3.23 11.24
CA ALA A 122 17.29 3.10 10.76
C ALA A 122 17.94 4.44 10.36
N GLY A 123 17.20 5.57 10.42
CA GLY A 123 17.72 6.88 10.07
C GLY A 123 17.81 7.17 8.56
N HIS A 124 17.09 6.40 7.75
CA HIS A 124 17.11 6.52 6.30
C HIS A 124 16.39 7.77 5.77
N ALA A 125 15.55 8.41 6.60
CA ALA A 125 14.72 9.56 6.22
C ALA A 125 15.54 10.69 5.59
N LEU A 126 16.73 10.99 6.14
CA LEU A 126 17.64 12.01 5.65
C LEU A 126 18.08 11.72 4.22
N TRP A 127 18.63 10.55 3.99
CA TRP A 127 19.17 10.16 2.69
C TRP A 127 18.10 9.93 1.64
N ASN A 128 16.94 9.41 2.03
CA ASN A 128 15.75 9.34 1.15
C ASN A 128 15.32 10.74 0.70
N THR A 129 15.35 11.74 1.60
CA THR A 129 15.07 13.13 1.25
C THR A 129 16.05 13.66 0.20
N VAL A 130 17.34 13.40 0.38
CA VAL A 130 18.38 13.77 -0.58
C VAL A 130 18.13 13.13 -1.94
N VAL A 131 17.87 11.82 -1.96
CA VAL A 131 17.57 11.06 -3.19
C VAL A 131 16.35 11.61 -3.92
N GLN A 132 15.25 11.89 -3.22
CA GLN A 132 14.03 12.44 -3.83
C GLN A 132 14.26 13.81 -4.45
N LEU A 133 15.05 14.65 -3.78
CA LEU A 133 15.44 15.96 -4.33
C LEU A 133 16.30 15.83 -5.58
N LEU A 134 17.25 14.87 -5.58
CA LEU A 134 18.16 14.64 -6.71
C LEU A 134 17.44 14.01 -7.92
N ALA A 135 16.51 13.09 -7.65
CA ALA A 135 15.74 12.44 -8.71
C ALA A 135 14.78 13.39 -9.44
N GLY A 136 14.61 14.62 -8.95
CA GLY A 136 13.71 15.62 -9.57
C GLY A 136 12.25 15.18 -9.64
N ARG A 137 11.85 14.20 -8.83
CA ARG A 137 10.50 13.59 -8.88
C ARG A 137 9.39 14.49 -8.34
N GLN A 138 9.72 15.70 -7.87
CA GLN A 138 8.74 16.62 -7.31
C GLN A 138 8.33 17.69 -8.32
N PRO A 139 7.03 17.91 -8.56
CA PRO A 139 6.53 19.02 -9.38
C PRO A 139 6.97 20.36 -8.73
N GLY A 140 7.66 21.19 -9.46
CA GLY A 140 8.11 22.52 -8.97
C GLY A 140 9.58 22.61 -8.57
N ASN A 141 10.33 21.53 -8.60
CA ASN A 141 11.72 21.48 -8.14
C ASN A 141 12.73 22.26 -9.03
N ARG A 142 12.33 22.68 -10.22
CA ARG A 142 13.18 23.47 -11.11
C ARG A 142 13.56 24.83 -10.53
N SER A 143 12.71 25.43 -9.72
CA SER A 143 12.95 26.74 -9.11
C SER A 143 13.93 26.70 -7.94
N LEU A 144 13.87 25.64 -7.11
CA LEU A 144 14.80 25.48 -5.96
C LEU A 144 16.23 25.11 -6.38
N MET A 145 16.38 24.43 -7.51
CA MET A 145 17.70 24.07 -8.04
C MET A 145 18.37 25.23 -8.81
N SER A 146 17.61 26.22 -9.27
CA SER A 146 18.13 27.38 -10.00
C SER A 146 18.74 28.44 -9.05
N ASP A 147 18.32 28.49 -7.80
CA ASP A 147 18.76 29.46 -6.82
C ASP A 147 20.01 28.97 -6.07
N GLY A 148 21.15 29.20 -6.61
CA GLY A 148 22.53 29.16 -6.06
C GLY A 148 22.87 28.30 -4.84
N MET A 149 21.96 28.21 -3.87
CA MET A 149 22.17 27.49 -2.60
C MET A 149 22.15 25.96 -2.76
N LEU A 150 21.45 25.42 -3.78
CA LEU A 150 21.35 23.99 -4.06
C LEU A 150 22.11 23.57 -5.33
N SER A 151 22.83 24.49 -5.95
CA SER A 151 23.57 24.21 -7.20
C SER A 151 24.61 23.09 -7.06
N PHE A 152 25.10 22.85 -5.84
CA PHE A 152 26.05 21.74 -5.56
C PHE A 152 25.35 20.36 -5.53
N LEU A 153 24.03 20.33 -5.39
CA LEU A 153 23.21 19.11 -5.48
C LEU A 153 22.67 18.88 -6.91
N SER A 154 23.14 19.67 -7.88
CA SER A 154 22.72 19.43 -9.26
C SER A 154 23.15 18.02 -9.70
N PRO A 155 22.30 17.27 -10.45
CA PRO A 155 22.63 15.93 -10.90
C PRO A 155 23.99 15.83 -11.61
N THR A 156 24.35 16.86 -12.37
CA THR A 156 25.66 16.96 -13.03
C THR A 156 26.81 17.00 -12.04
N LYS A 157 26.75 17.87 -11.03
CA LYS A 157 27.82 18.00 -10.02
C LYS A 157 27.95 16.77 -9.13
N LEU A 158 26.85 16.06 -8.88
CA LEU A 158 26.88 14.81 -8.11
C LEU A 158 27.47 13.66 -8.91
N ILE A 159 27.20 13.60 -10.21
CA ILE A 159 27.87 12.65 -11.11
C ILE A 159 29.37 12.95 -11.15
N GLU A 160 29.73 14.22 -11.32
CA GLU A 160 31.13 14.70 -11.34
C GLU A 160 31.86 14.43 -10.00
N SER A 161 31.16 14.53 -8.87
CA SER A 161 31.71 14.28 -7.54
C SER A 161 31.86 12.81 -7.16
N GLY A 162 31.35 11.89 -7.99
CA GLY A 162 31.37 10.44 -7.72
C GLY A 162 30.41 9.97 -6.59
N ILE A 163 29.56 10.84 -6.08
CA ILE A 163 28.66 10.55 -4.95
C ILE A 163 27.48 9.65 -5.36
N ASN A 164 27.14 9.64 -6.63
CA ASN A 164 25.98 8.89 -7.13
C ASN A 164 26.11 7.37 -6.85
N ALA A 165 27.28 6.79 -7.06
CA ALA A 165 27.49 5.36 -6.86
C ALA A 165 27.34 4.92 -5.38
N PRO A 166 27.95 5.59 -4.38
CA PRO A 166 27.67 5.29 -2.97
C PRO A 166 26.21 5.46 -2.59
N LEU A 167 25.52 6.48 -3.12
CA LEU A 167 24.12 6.73 -2.83
C LEU A 167 23.18 5.64 -3.38
N MET A 168 23.44 5.21 -4.62
CA MET A 168 22.71 4.09 -5.22
C MET A 168 22.99 2.76 -4.50
N ALA A 169 24.23 2.53 -4.08
CA ALA A 169 24.59 1.35 -3.29
C ALA A 169 23.84 1.34 -1.96
N TRP A 170 23.83 2.47 -1.27
CA TRP A 170 23.04 2.59 -0.03
C TRP A 170 21.55 2.36 -0.25
N GLN A 171 20.93 2.92 -1.29
CA GLN A 171 19.50 2.70 -1.58
C GLN A 171 19.16 1.21 -1.71
N ARG A 172 20.02 0.43 -2.39
CA ARG A 172 19.83 -1.03 -2.49
C ARG A 172 19.89 -1.70 -1.12
N HIS A 173 20.85 -1.31 -0.30
CA HIS A 173 21.04 -1.91 1.01
C HIS A 173 19.96 -1.50 2.01
N SER A 174 19.52 -0.26 1.99
CA SER A 174 18.44 0.25 2.84
C SER A 174 17.09 -0.43 2.58
N ALA A 175 16.83 -0.83 1.32
CA ALA A 175 15.64 -1.60 0.97
C ALA A 175 15.62 -2.98 1.66
N ILE A 176 16.78 -3.64 1.81
CA ILE A 176 16.86 -4.93 2.53
C ILE A 176 16.62 -4.76 4.03
N THR A 177 17.18 -3.70 4.63
CA THR A 177 16.88 -3.36 6.04
C THR A 177 15.37 -3.14 6.24
N ALA A 178 14.73 -2.41 5.32
CA ALA A 178 13.28 -2.19 5.38
C ALA A 178 12.49 -3.50 5.27
N ASP A 179 12.85 -4.38 4.34
CA ASP A 179 12.21 -5.69 4.19
C ASP A 179 12.33 -6.54 5.46
N ARG A 180 13.49 -6.52 6.11
CA ARG A 180 13.72 -7.18 7.41
C ARG A 180 12.84 -6.60 8.52
N ALA A 181 12.68 -5.28 8.56
CA ALA A 181 11.79 -4.62 9.51
C ALA A 181 10.32 -5.00 9.27
N GLY A 182 9.87 -4.98 8.02
CA GLY A 182 8.53 -5.45 7.64
C GLY A 182 8.29 -6.91 8.03
N LEU A 183 9.25 -7.79 7.73
CA LEU A 183 9.18 -9.20 8.10
C LEU A 183 9.17 -9.39 9.62
N LEU A 184 9.95 -8.60 10.36
CA LEU A 184 9.93 -8.62 11.82
C LEU A 184 8.55 -8.22 12.37
N CYS A 185 7.85 -7.30 11.73
CA CYS A 185 6.51 -6.88 12.14
C CYS A 185 5.46 -7.99 11.99
N VAL A 186 5.51 -8.75 10.90
CA VAL A 186 4.50 -9.78 10.60
C VAL A 186 4.88 -11.17 11.08
N GLY A 187 6.16 -11.52 11.04
CA GLY A 187 6.67 -12.83 11.42
C GLY A 187 6.41 -13.96 10.43
N ASP A 188 5.85 -13.66 9.27
CA ASP A 188 5.44 -14.62 8.25
C ASP A 188 6.11 -14.32 6.91
N LEU A 189 6.94 -15.24 6.44
CA LEU A 189 7.68 -15.13 5.17
C LEU A 189 6.74 -15.14 3.96
N GLU A 190 5.62 -15.84 4.03
CA GLU A 190 4.66 -15.89 2.92
C GLU A 190 3.90 -14.57 2.75
N VAL A 191 3.65 -13.85 3.85
CA VAL A 191 3.15 -12.47 3.80
C VAL A 191 4.18 -11.59 3.09
N ALA A 192 5.45 -11.63 3.51
CA ALA A 192 6.52 -10.86 2.89
C ALA A 192 6.65 -11.15 1.39
N ARG A 193 6.61 -12.44 0.99
CA ARG A 193 6.68 -12.86 -0.42
C ARG A 193 5.52 -12.33 -1.22
N ARG A 194 4.29 -12.58 -0.77
CA ARG A 194 3.06 -12.15 -1.45
C ARG A 194 3.05 -10.65 -1.65
N VAL A 195 3.31 -9.88 -0.60
CA VAL A 195 3.26 -8.42 -0.64
C VAL A 195 4.37 -7.86 -1.52
N THR A 196 5.60 -8.37 -1.42
CA THR A 196 6.72 -7.92 -2.26
C THR A 196 6.41 -8.14 -3.74
N LEU A 197 5.82 -9.29 -4.11
CA LEU A 197 5.44 -9.57 -5.50
C LEU A 197 4.32 -8.66 -6.00
N GLN A 198 3.28 -8.46 -5.20
CA GLN A 198 2.18 -7.54 -5.54
C GLN A 198 2.68 -6.11 -5.71
N TYR A 199 3.54 -5.67 -4.82
CA TYR A 199 4.16 -4.35 -4.85
C TYR A 199 5.07 -4.18 -6.07
N THR A 200 5.93 -5.17 -6.36
CA THR A 200 6.87 -5.10 -7.50
C THR A 200 6.15 -5.15 -8.85
N LEU A 201 5.10 -5.94 -8.96
CA LEU A 201 4.33 -6.10 -10.20
C LEU A 201 3.28 -5.00 -10.41
N HIS A 202 3.00 -4.20 -9.38
CA HIS A 202 1.91 -3.22 -9.38
C HIS A 202 0.56 -3.84 -9.81
N SER A 203 0.34 -5.12 -9.47
CA SER A 203 -0.83 -5.88 -9.91
C SER A 203 -1.18 -7.03 -9.00
N PHE A 204 -2.31 -6.93 -8.32
CA PHE A 204 -2.87 -8.01 -7.52
C PHE A 204 -3.25 -9.24 -8.37
N PRO A 205 -3.94 -9.07 -9.54
CA PRO A 205 -4.32 -10.22 -10.36
C PRO A 205 -3.16 -11.01 -10.94
N ILE A 206 -2.07 -10.34 -11.33
CA ILE A 206 -0.88 -11.02 -11.85
C ILE A 206 -0.18 -11.77 -10.72
N ALA A 207 0.02 -11.13 -9.57
CA ALA A 207 0.67 -11.74 -8.42
C ALA A 207 -0.07 -13.00 -7.93
N ALA A 208 -1.40 -13.01 -7.98
CA ALA A 208 -2.21 -14.17 -7.61
C ALA A 208 -2.06 -15.40 -8.54
N ARG A 209 -1.45 -15.23 -9.71
CA ARG A 209 -1.25 -16.29 -10.72
C ARG A 209 0.18 -16.81 -10.78
N ILE A 210 1.06 -16.29 -9.92
CA ILE A 210 2.46 -16.72 -9.90
C ILE A 210 2.53 -18.18 -9.42
N ASN A 211 3.25 -19.01 -10.20
CA ASN A 211 3.61 -20.35 -9.74
C ASN A 211 4.71 -20.25 -8.69
N ARG A 212 4.45 -20.76 -7.50
CA ARG A 212 5.33 -20.64 -6.34
C ARG A 212 6.67 -21.36 -6.56
N GLU A 213 6.66 -22.56 -7.08
CA GLU A 213 7.87 -23.36 -7.30
C GLU A 213 8.79 -22.69 -8.32
N ALA A 214 8.23 -22.23 -9.42
CA ALA A 214 8.97 -21.49 -10.44
C ALA A 214 9.55 -20.18 -9.89
N TRP A 215 8.83 -19.50 -9.02
CA TRP A 215 9.32 -18.29 -8.35
C TRP A 215 10.45 -18.60 -7.38
N MET A 216 10.34 -19.66 -6.58
CA MET A 216 11.40 -20.06 -5.65
C MET A 216 12.69 -20.44 -6.38
N ALA A 217 12.59 -21.12 -7.54
CA ALA A 217 13.75 -21.38 -8.38
C ALA A 217 14.41 -20.08 -8.88
N GLN A 218 13.63 -19.06 -9.19
CA GLN A 218 14.15 -17.73 -9.55
C GLN A 218 14.80 -17.02 -8.35
N GLU A 219 14.26 -17.15 -7.13
CA GLU A 219 14.90 -16.65 -5.91
C GLU A 219 16.28 -17.29 -5.72
N ASP A 220 16.38 -18.61 -5.88
CA ASP A 220 17.63 -19.36 -5.71
C ASP A 220 18.68 -18.99 -6.77
N ALA A 221 18.25 -18.72 -7.99
CA ALA A 221 19.13 -18.27 -9.07
C ALA A 221 19.59 -16.81 -8.92
N SER A 222 19.07 -16.04 -7.97
CA SER A 222 19.38 -14.61 -7.80
C SER A 222 20.81 -14.31 -7.33
N ASP A 223 21.60 -15.33 -6.97
CA ASP A 223 23.03 -15.19 -6.65
C ASP A 223 23.93 -15.23 -7.88
N ASP A 224 23.39 -15.42 -9.07
CA ASP A 224 24.17 -15.37 -10.30
C ASP A 224 24.93 -14.02 -10.41
N SER A 225 26.23 -14.11 -10.69
CA SER A 225 27.10 -12.93 -10.77
C SER A 225 26.68 -11.96 -11.86
N ALA A 226 26.13 -12.45 -12.97
CA ALA A 226 25.62 -11.60 -14.04
C ALA A 226 24.35 -10.84 -13.59
N MET A 227 23.47 -11.49 -12.84
CA MET A 227 22.29 -10.84 -12.26
C MET A 227 22.67 -9.78 -11.23
N GLN A 228 23.65 -10.05 -10.37
CA GLN A 228 24.16 -9.09 -9.40
C GLN A 228 24.84 -7.89 -10.08
N ALA A 229 25.62 -8.13 -11.12
CA ALA A 229 26.23 -7.07 -11.91
C ALA A 229 25.19 -6.20 -12.63
N SER A 230 24.16 -6.81 -13.19
CA SER A 230 23.01 -6.14 -13.80
C SER A 230 22.25 -5.28 -12.79
N GLU A 231 21.95 -5.84 -11.62
CA GLU A 231 21.31 -5.11 -10.52
C GLU A 231 22.14 -3.89 -10.10
N PHE A 232 23.46 -4.09 -9.94
CA PHE A 232 24.37 -3.01 -9.58
C PHE A 232 24.40 -1.88 -10.61
N ALA A 233 24.40 -2.23 -11.90
CA ALA A 233 24.53 -1.26 -12.99
C ALA A 233 23.21 -0.54 -13.30
N MET A 234 22.07 -1.23 -13.18
CA MET A 234 20.79 -0.80 -13.76
C MET A 234 19.79 -0.27 -12.75
N THR A 235 19.90 -0.63 -11.45
CA THR A 235 18.84 -0.31 -10.48
C THR A 235 19.36 0.28 -9.18
N SER A 236 18.56 1.16 -8.60
CA SER A 236 18.73 1.65 -7.23
C SER A 236 17.98 0.80 -6.18
N THR A 237 17.18 -0.18 -6.63
CA THR A 237 16.43 -1.09 -5.77
C THR A 237 16.79 -2.52 -6.12
N PRO A 238 17.06 -3.41 -5.17
CA PRO A 238 17.38 -4.80 -5.45
C PRO A 238 16.21 -5.50 -6.14
N TYR A 239 16.52 -6.46 -6.99
CA TYR A 239 15.50 -7.29 -7.63
C TYR A 239 14.68 -8.05 -6.60
N ALA A 240 13.38 -8.23 -6.87
CA ALA A 240 12.47 -8.89 -5.95
C ALA A 240 12.93 -10.30 -5.54
N ALA A 241 13.49 -11.05 -6.48
CA ALA A 241 14.02 -12.40 -6.22
C ALA A 241 15.12 -12.38 -5.15
N ARG A 242 16.09 -11.46 -5.27
CA ARG A 242 17.17 -11.30 -4.29
C ARG A 242 16.64 -10.80 -2.94
N ARG A 243 15.72 -9.84 -2.95
CA ARG A 243 15.09 -9.33 -1.71
C ARG A 243 14.43 -10.46 -0.94
N LEU A 244 13.65 -11.31 -1.62
CA LEU A 244 12.95 -12.43 -1.00
C LEU A 244 13.88 -13.55 -0.55
N LYS A 245 14.96 -13.82 -1.29
CA LYS A 245 16.00 -14.73 -0.84
C LYS A 245 16.62 -14.26 0.48
N LEU A 246 17.06 -12.99 0.55
CA LEU A 246 17.65 -12.42 1.75
C LEU A 246 16.65 -12.33 2.92
N ALA A 247 15.36 -12.11 2.63
CA ALA A 247 14.30 -12.17 3.63
C ALA A 247 14.12 -13.60 4.18
N ARG A 248 14.19 -14.62 3.33
CA ARG A 248 14.13 -16.04 3.70
C ARG A 248 15.31 -16.42 4.60
N GLU A 249 16.53 -16.02 4.25
CA GLU A 249 17.73 -16.24 5.04
C GLU A 249 17.61 -15.58 6.43
N PHE A 250 17.15 -14.33 6.46
CA PHE A 250 16.92 -13.63 7.72
C PHE A 250 15.84 -14.32 8.56
N HIS A 251 14.72 -14.72 7.95
CA HIS A 251 13.66 -15.44 8.65
C HIS A 251 14.14 -16.75 9.28
N ALA A 252 15.06 -17.48 8.64
CA ALA A 252 15.65 -18.71 9.14
C ALA A 252 16.70 -18.47 10.24
N SER A 253 17.17 -17.24 10.45
CA SER A 253 18.24 -16.94 11.40
C SER A 253 17.79 -17.06 12.85
N ALA A 254 18.72 -17.45 13.72
CA ALA A 254 18.49 -17.50 15.16
C ALA A 254 18.18 -16.11 15.76
N GLU A 255 18.76 -15.07 15.16
CA GLU A 255 18.51 -13.68 15.54
C GLU A 255 17.05 -13.29 15.33
N PHE A 256 16.51 -13.52 14.12
CA PHE A 256 15.10 -13.26 13.83
C PHE A 256 14.18 -14.03 14.78
N GLN A 257 14.42 -15.32 14.95
CA GLN A 257 13.61 -16.18 15.83
C GLN A 257 13.67 -15.72 17.30
N GLY A 258 14.82 -15.22 17.74
CA GLY A 258 14.98 -14.63 19.06
C GLY A 258 14.10 -13.38 19.24
N TRP A 259 14.19 -12.43 18.33
CA TRP A 259 13.38 -11.21 18.38
C TRP A 259 11.89 -11.47 18.23
N ARG A 260 11.49 -12.42 17.38
CA ARG A 260 10.07 -12.79 17.24
C ARG A 260 9.49 -13.32 18.55
N ARG A 261 10.22 -14.15 19.29
CA ARG A 261 9.78 -14.62 20.63
C ARG A 261 9.57 -13.45 21.60
N VAL A 262 10.46 -12.46 21.59
CA VAL A 262 10.31 -11.25 22.41
C VAL A 262 9.06 -10.47 22.01
N ILE A 263 8.87 -10.22 20.72
CA ILE A 263 7.71 -9.49 20.20
C ILE A 263 6.41 -10.21 20.57
N GLU A 264 6.34 -11.52 20.41
CA GLU A 264 5.17 -12.33 20.73
C GLU A 264 4.86 -12.35 22.23
N HIS A 265 5.89 -12.34 23.06
CA HIS A 265 5.73 -12.25 24.51
C HIS A 265 5.11 -10.91 24.95
N TRP A 266 5.51 -9.81 24.31
CA TRP A 266 5.03 -8.46 24.62
C TRP A 266 3.78 -8.05 23.83
N SER A 267 3.43 -8.78 22.80
CA SER A 267 2.20 -8.52 22.05
C SER A 267 0.99 -8.98 22.87
N PRO A 268 -0.06 -8.17 23.01
CA PRO A 268 -1.29 -8.62 23.61
C PRO A 268 -1.75 -9.89 22.86
N LYS A 269 -1.98 -10.98 23.61
CA LYS A 269 -2.60 -12.16 23.02
C LYS A 269 -3.89 -11.68 22.35
N PRO A 270 -4.12 -11.99 21.06
CA PRO A 270 -5.37 -11.63 20.43
C PRO A 270 -6.48 -12.18 21.34
N ALA A 271 -7.40 -11.31 21.75
CA ALA A 271 -8.59 -11.77 22.43
C ALA A 271 -9.15 -12.95 21.62
N PRO A 272 -9.58 -14.06 22.26
CA PRO A 272 -10.14 -15.16 21.51
C PRO A 272 -11.14 -14.54 20.54
N LYS A 273 -10.92 -14.76 19.25
CA LYS A 273 -11.84 -14.25 18.22
C LYS A 273 -13.19 -14.82 18.63
N THR A 274 -13.99 -14.01 19.31
CA THR A 274 -15.41 -14.23 19.36
C THR A 274 -15.76 -14.31 17.90
N VAL A 275 -16.11 -15.50 17.43
CA VAL A 275 -16.64 -15.69 16.08
C VAL A 275 -17.85 -14.77 16.07
N GLN A 276 -17.65 -13.50 15.73
CA GLN A 276 -18.75 -12.67 15.31
C GLN A 276 -19.28 -13.43 14.11
N ALA A 277 -20.43 -14.07 14.33
CA ALA A 277 -21.17 -14.69 13.26
C ALA A 277 -21.10 -13.70 12.10
N ALA A 278 -20.55 -14.15 10.97
CA ALA A 278 -20.40 -13.31 9.79
C ALA A 278 -21.67 -12.49 9.67
N PRO A 279 -21.61 -11.16 9.51
CA PRO A 279 -22.79 -10.35 9.40
C PRO A 279 -23.67 -11.05 8.38
N THR A 280 -24.83 -11.50 8.83
CA THR A 280 -25.78 -12.22 7.98
C THR A 280 -25.87 -11.40 6.72
N PRO A 281 -25.57 -11.95 5.52
CA PRO A 281 -25.61 -11.17 4.30
C PRO A 281 -26.96 -10.45 4.31
N PRO A 282 -27.02 -9.15 4.02
CA PRO A 282 -28.26 -8.39 4.06
C PRO A 282 -29.27 -9.24 3.31
N LYS A 283 -30.40 -9.59 3.98
CA LYS A 283 -31.46 -10.38 3.37
C LYS A 283 -31.66 -9.83 1.98
N ALA A 284 -31.41 -10.65 0.97
CA ALA A 284 -31.64 -10.26 -0.41
C ALA A 284 -33.03 -9.57 -0.45
N PRO A 285 -33.13 -8.39 -1.05
CA PRO A 285 -34.39 -7.68 -1.12
C PRO A 285 -35.44 -8.69 -1.60
N PRO A 286 -36.64 -8.76 -0.99
CA PRO A 286 -37.64 -9.77 -1.32
C PRO A 286 -37.76 -9.80 -2.84
N GLN A 287 -37.58 -10.99 -3.44
CA GLN A 287 -37.69 -11.15 -4.89
C GLN A 287 -39.03 -10.57 -5.30
N GLN A 288 -39.01 -9.38 -5.86
CA GLN A 288 -40.22 -8.74 -6.34
C GLN A 288 -40.73 -9.60 -7.47
N ASP A 289 -41.91 -10.15 -7.26
CA ASP A 289 -42.62 -10.98 -8.23
C ASP A 289 -42.82 -10.15 -9.50
N MET A 290 -42.10 -10.48 -10.59
CA MET A 290 -42.05 -9.71 -11.80
C MET A 290 -43.00 -10.29 -12.86
N GLU A 291 -43.89 -9.47 -13.41
CA GLU A 291 -44.74 -9.85 -14.54
C GLU A 291 -44.05 -9.47 -15.87
N LYS A 292 -44.16 -10.39 -16.84
CA LYS A 292 -43.62 -10.16 -18.20
C LYS A 292 -44.66 -9.46 -19.06
N LEU A 293 -44.32 -8.31 -19.59
CA LEU A 293 -45.19 -7.55 -20.52
C LEU A 293 -44.47 -7.40 -21.85
N THR A 294 -45.23 -7.42 -22.92
CA THR A 294 -44.67 -7.24 -24.28
C THR A 294 -45.07 -5.89 -24.86
N CYS A 295 -44.11 -5.14 -25.34
CA CYS A 295 -44.39 -3.88 -26.00
C CYS A 295 -45.14 -4.10 -27.29
N ILE A 296 -46.30 -3.42 -27.42
CA ILE A 296 -47.17 -3.56 -28.60
C ILE A 296 -46.55 -2.95 -29.89
N ALA A 297 -45.56 -2.06 -29.74
CA ALA A 297 -44.94 -1.39 -30.88
C ALA A 297 -43.73 -2.19 -31.41
N CYS A 298 -42.78 -2.60 -30.55
CA CYS A 298 -41.55 -3.27 -30.95
C CYS A 298 -41.37 -4.70 -30.50
N LYS A 299 -42.41 -5.25 -29.82
CA LYS A 299 -42.47 -6.63 -29.28
C LYS A 299 -41.37 -6.97 -28.25
N THR A 300 -40.64 -5.98 -27.76
CA THR A 300 -39.64 -6.18 -26.68
C THR A 300 -40.35 -6.62 -25.39
N VAL A 301 -39.84 -7.69 -24.75
CA VAL A 301 -40.33 -8.19 -23.48
C VAL A 301 -39.71 -7.39 -22.35
N MET A 302 -40.55 -6.81 -21.48
CA MET A 302 -40.13 -6.07 -20.29
C MET A 302 -40.61 -6.74 -19.01
N ARG A 303 -39.88 -6.60 -17.91
CA ARG A 303 -40.29 -7.13 -16.60
C ARG A 303 -40.69 -5.97 -15.71
N VAL A 304 -41.93 -6.05 -15.18
CA VAL A 304 -42.49 -5.01 -14.31
C VAL A 304 -42.87 -5.66 -12.97
N PRO A 305 -42.52 -5.03 -11.82
CA PRO A 305 -42.93 -5.55 -10.52
C PRO A 305 -44.46 -5.68 -10.43
N LYS A 306 -44.98 -6.84 -10.05
CA LYS A 306 -46.44 -7.08 -9.90
C LYS A 306 -47.08 -6.07 -8.96
N ALA A 307 -46.35 -5.62 -7.93
CA ALA A 307 -46.85 -4.61 -6.99
C ALA A 307 -47.24 -3.28 -7.69
N LYS A 308 -46.62 -2.93 -8.83
CA LYS A 308 -47.01 -1.76 -9.63
C LYS A 308 -48.22 -2.00 -10.53
N LEU A 309 -48.63 -3.25 -10.69
CA LEU A 309 -49.76 -3.65 -11.57
C LEU A 309 -51.02 -3.96 -10.78
N VAL A 310 -51.02 -3.70 -9.47
CA VAL A 310 -52.19 -3.88 -8.56
C VAL A 310 -52.65 -2.48 -8.17
N GLY A 311 -53.94 -2.19 -8.47
CA GLY A 311 -54.51 -0.89 -8.13
C GLY A 311 -55.73 -0.58 -9.02
N THR A 312 -56.26 0.63 -8.88
CA THR A 312 -57.45 1.10 -9.65
C THR A 312 -57.06 2.09 -10.73
N GLU A 313 -55.84 2.66 -10.65
CA GLU A 313 -55.38 3.67 -11.59
C GLU A 313 -54.45 3.08 -12.67
N PRO A 314 -54.51 3.57 -13.92
CA PRO A 314 -53.66 3.11 -15.00
C PRO A 314 -52.19 3.47 -14.73
N VAL A 315 -51.27 2.50 -14.89
CA VAL A 315 -49.83 2.69 -14.73
C VAL A 315 -49.15 2.87 -16.06
N ASN A 316 -48.33 3.91 -16.18
CA ASN A 316 -47.52 4.18 -17.38
C ASN A 316 -46.17 3.46 -17.30
N VAL A 317 -45.92 2.54 -18.23
CA VAL A 317 -44.64 1.82 -18.34
C VAL A 317 -43.93 2.17 -19.65
N ARG A 318 -42.74 2.67 -19.59
CA ARG A 318 -41.92 3.03 -20.77
C ARG A 318 -41.19 1.80 -21.29
N CYS A 319 -41.21 1.61 -22.61
CA CYS A 319 -40.45 0.55 -23.25
C CYS A 319 -38.94 0.75 -23.04
N PRO A 320 -38.20 -0.28 -22.56
CA PRO A 320 -36.76 -0.16 -22.33
C PRO A 320 -35.93 -0.19 -23.61
N ASN A 321 -36.53 -0.48 -24.76
CA ASN A 321 -35.83 -0.41 -26.04
C ASN A 321 -35.58 1.06 -26.39
N PRO A 322 -34.28 1.52 -26.50
CA PRO A 322 -33.95 2.92 -26.78
C PRO A 322 -34.53 3.42 -28.09
N ASP A 323 -34.64 2.54 -29.10
CA ASP A 323 -35.19 2.90 -30.43
C ASP A 323 -36.72 2.98 -30.44
N CYS A 324 -37.39 2.51 -29.41
CA CYS A 324 -38.87 2.51 -29.33
C CYS A 324 -39.39 3.57 -28.37
N GLY A 325 -38.89 3.65 -27.15
CA GLY A 325 -39.25 4.63 -26.12
C GLY A 325 -40.75 4.80 -25.81
N LYS A 326 -41.61 3.99 -26.40
CA LYS A 326 -43.10 4.12 -26.29
C LYS A 326 -43.57 3.90 -24.88
N VAL A 327 -44.48 4.75 -24.42
CA VAL A 327 -45.14 4.59 -23.10
C VAL A 327 -46.42 3.79 -23.28
N LEU A 328 -46.51 2.68 -22.50
CA LEU A 328 -47.69 1.79 -22.48
C LEU A 328 -48.52 2.13 -21.26
N LYS A 329 -49.79 2.37 -21.44
CA LYS A 329 -50.77 2.59 -20.37
C LYS A 329 -51.40 1.26 -20.02
N ILE A 330 -51.10 0.74 -18.84
CA ILE A 330 -51.56 -0.59 -18.39
C ILE A 330 -52.63 -0.38 -17.32
N THR A 331 -53.82 -0.97 -17.55
CA THR A 331 -54.87 -0.97 -16.54
C THR A 331 -54.69 -2.15 -15.60
N PRO A 332 -54.48 -1.93 -14.28
CA PRO A 332 -54.30 -3.00 -13.31
C PRO A 332 -55.51 -3.93 -13.24
N LYS A 333 -55.28 -5.21 -12.96
CA LYS A 333 -56.36 -6.15 -12.65
C LYS A 333 -56.88 -5.88 -11.24
N LYS A 334 -58.21 -5.80 -11.10
CA LYS A 334 -58.86 -5.68 -9.77
C LYS A 334 -58.37 -6.81 -8.86
N PRO A 335 -58.03 -6.53 -7.58
CA PRO A 335 -57.67 -7.56 -6.63
C PRO A 335 -58.85 -8.55 -6.47
N LYS A 336 -58.54 -9.86 -6.58
CA LYS A 336 -59.49 -10.91 -6.27
C LYS A 336 -59.82 -10.85 -4.78
N ALA A 337 -61.08 -10.80 -4.38
CA ALA A 337 -61.49 -10.88 -3.00
C ALA A 337 -60.95 -12.16 -2.34
N PRO A 338 -60.50 -12.12 -1.08
CA PRO A 338 -60.04 -13.31 -0.37
C PRO A 338 -61.22 -14.32 -0.26
N LYS A 339 -60.92 -15.59 -0.54
CA LYS A 339 -61.87 -16.66 -0.26
C LYS A 339 -62.07 -16.75 1.26
N PRO A 340 -63.34 -16.93 1.77
CA PRO A 340 -63.52 -17.13 3.18
C PRO A 340 -62.86 -18.45 3.60
N ASP A 341 -62.04 -18.37 4.68
CA ASP A 341 -61.47 -19.55 5.31
C ASP A 341 -62.57 -20.55 5.70
N GLN A 342 -62.36 -21.76 5.21
CA GLN A 342 -63.12 -22.90 5.75
C GLN A 342 -62.56 -23.16 7.14
N VAL A 343 -63.35 -22.82 8.15
CA VAL A 343 -63.19 -23.31 9.52
C VAL A 343 -63.51 -24.80 9.46
N SER A 344 -62.50 -25.62 9.69
CA SER A 344 -62.67 -27.06 9.96
C SER A 344 -62.84 -27.24 11.46
N ASP A 345 -63.99 -27.85 11.83
CA ASP A 345 -64.27 -28.39 13.16
C ASP A 345 -63.19 -29.37 13.65
#